data_8739e88576d25c8283ea43347efe6a77
#
_entry.id   8739e88576d25c8283ea43347efe6a77
#
_cell.length_a   1.000
_cell.length_b   1.000
_cell.length_c   1.000
_cell.angle_alpha   90.00
_cell.angle_beta   90.00
_cell.angle_gamma   90.00
#
_symmetry.space_group_name_H-M   'P 1'
#
loop_
_entity.id
_entity.type
_entity.pdbx_description
1 polymer ?
#
loop_
_entity_poly.entity_id
_entity_poly.type
_entity_poly.pdbx_seq_one_letter_code
_entity_poly.pdbx_strand_id
1 'polypeptide(L)'
;MNKIKNFIMITVISMLVVGCSTKEQNKNNDYFIEAKEETINHIHGIGYLGDEKDLILATHHGLLRFSEGKWYKTSKNNHDYMGFQATDEQFFSSGHPELDSDLKNPLGLIKSSDQGATLERIAFYGEIDFHYLAAGYKSQTLYVFNEHENSLKQGLHYSVDQGETWEASSMKGISANAIGNIAAHPTSSEDVAISTNKGLFISSNFGNEFKLLTSSNSVTTVEYQEDSLIYFILENNETKLVKYNFKNEITDELSLPEGISSKNPIMFIATNPENRSEITAISLNNDIYQSNNTGESWNTLVEKGNVSNE
;
A
#
# COMPACT_ATOMS: atom_id res chain seq x y z
N MET A 1 85.94 -4.72 31.42
CA MET A 1 85.04 -3.69 30.96
C MET A 1 83.81 -4.41 30.33
N ASN A 2 82.81 -4.74 31.18
CA ASN A 2 81.64 -5.45 30.76
C ASN A 2 80.42 -4.44 30.60
N LYS A 3 79.95 -4.31 29.40
CA LYS A 3 78.71 -3.52 29.11
C LYS A 3 77.49 -4.40 29.33
N ILE A 4 76.71 -4.08 30.35
CA ILE A 4 75.39 -4.65 30.62
C ILE A 4 74.36 -3.99 29.64
N LYS A 5 73.75 -4.79 28.81
CA LYS A 5 72.60 -4.36 27.96
C LYS A 5 71.29 -4.57 28.74
N ASN A 6 70.68 -3.46 29.11
CA ASN A 6 69.27 -3.50 29.64
C ASN A 6 68.29 -3.80 28.55
N PHE A 7 67.49 -4.88 28.70
CA PHE A 7 66.42 -5.27 27.85
C PHE A 7 65.15 -4.76 28.52
N ILE A 8 64.51 -3.74 27.92
CA ILE A 8 63.21 -3.24 28.36
C ILE A 8 62.12 -4.07 27.67
N MET A 9 61.42 -4.87 28.48
CA MET A 9 60.25 -5.66 28.04
C MET A 9 59.02 -4.76 28.11
N ILE A 10 58.53 -4.34 26.94
CA ILE A 10 57.24 -3.61 26.81
C ILE A 10 56.11 -4.62 26.79
N THR A 11 55.36 -4.67 27.88
CA THR A 11 54.12 -5.46 27.97
C THR A 11 52.99 -4.67 27.32
N VAL A 12 52.51 -5.10 26.13
CA VAL A 12 51.32 -4.55 25.48
C VAL A 12 50.10 -5.18 26.13
N ILE A 13 49.40 -4.41 26.92
CA ILE A 13 48.06 -4.80 27.44
C ILE A 13 47.04 -4.48 26.33
N SER A 14 46.58 -5.52 25.65
CA SER A 14 45.42 -5.40 24.74
C SER A 14 44.13 -5.32 25.55
N MET A 15 43.55 -4.14 25.67
CA MET A 15 42.19 -3.95 26.15
C MET A 15 41.20 -4.48 25.08
N LEU A 16 40.59 -5.62 25.36
CA LEU A 16 39.41 -6.08 24.68
C LEU A 16 38.24 -5.15 25.05
N VAL A 17 37.89 -4.21 24.18
CA VAL A 17 36.65 -3.46 24.27
C VAL A 17 35.56 -4.41 23.83
N VAL A 18 34.85 -5.03 24.77
CA VAL A 18 33.57 -5.68 24.54
C VAL A 18 32.56 -4.56 24.30
N GLY A 19 32.38 -4.22 23.04
CA GLY A 19 31.26 -3.37 22.61
C GLY A 19 29.97 -4.13 22.86
N CYS A 20 29.24 -3.85 23.95
CA CYS A 20 27.84 -4.13 24.03
C CYS A 20 27.15 -3.31 22.94
N SER A 21 26.82 -3.95 21.81
CA SER A 21 25.80 -3.45 20.89
C SER A 21 24.48 -3.46 21.66
N THR A 22 24.14 -2.37 22.28
CA THR A 22 22.76 -2.11 22.67
C THR A 22 22.02 -2.01 21.33
N LYS A 23 21.23 -3.05 21.00
CA LYS A 23 20.15 -2.91 20.02
C LYS A 23 19.39 -1.66 20.49
N GLU A 24 19.36 -0.63 19.65
CA GLU A 24 18.42 0.46 19.84
C GLU A 24 17.04 -0.19 19.94
N GLN A 25 16.48 -0.19 21.13
CA GLN A 25 15.11 -0.57 21.35
C GLN A 25 14.29 0.43 20.53
N ASN A 26 13.60 -0.11 19.53
CA ASN A 26 12.67 0.59 18.66
C ASN A 26 11.81 1.56 19.46
N LYS A 27 12.01 2.86 19.27
CA LYS A 27 11.18 3.93 19.84
C LYS A 27 9.72 3.89 19.33
N ASN A 28 9.39 2.94 18.46
CA ASN A 28 8.07 2.76 17.89
C ASN A 28 7.10 1.91 18.73
N ASN A 29 7.55 1.34 19.87
CA ASN A 29 6.68 0.51 20.71
C ASN A 29 5.48 1.24 21.32
N ASP A 30 5.52 2.58 21.40
CA ASP A 30 4.40 3.35 21.95
C ASP A 30 3.43 3.89 20.89
N TYR A 31 3.78 3.79 19.59
CA TYR A 31 2.93 4.29 18.51
C TYR A 31 1.84 3.29 18.11
N PHE A 32 2.19 2.02 17.98
CA PHE A 32 1.24 0.94 17.79
C PHE A 32 0.95 0.25 19.12
N ILE A 33 -0.31 0.24 19.52
CA ILE A 33 -0.81 -0.46 20.72
C ILE A 33 -1.67 -1.64 20.30
N GLU A 34 -1.70 -2.70 21.10
CA GLU A 34 -2.49 -3.89 20.78
C GLU A 34 -3.98 -3.54 20.63
N ALA A 35 -4.55 -3.94 19.49
CA ALA A 35 -5.98 -3.82 19.21
C ALA A 35 -6.71 -5.02 19.80
N LYS A 36 -7.29 -4.87 21.00
CA LYS A 36 -7.95 -5.97 21.69
C LYS A 36 -9.30 -6.32 21.07
N GLU A 37 -10.10 -5.31 20.81
CA GLU A 37 -11.40 -5.41 20.14
C GLU A 37 -11.59 -4.09 19.36
N GLU A 38 -11.61 -4.17 18.04
CA GLU A 38 -11.82 -3.01 17.17
C GLU A 38 -12.85 -3.37 16.10
N THR A 39 -13.65 -2.40 15.71
CA THR A 39 -14.55 -2.56 14.56
C THR A 39 -14.11 -1.63 13.45
N ILE A 40 -13.73 -2.20 12.34
CA ILE A 40 -13.36 -1.47 11.13
C ILE A 40 -14.66 -1.14 10.37
N ASN A 41 -14.99 0.14 10.29
CA ASN A 41 -16.17 0.59 9.54
C ASN A 41 -15.87 0.83 8.06
N HIS A 42 -14.66 1.31 7.76
CA HIS A 42 -14.21 1.57 6.39
C HIS A 42 -12.70 1.37 6.28
N ILE A 43 -12.29 0.78 5.15
CA ILE A 43 -10.88 0.63 4.76
C ILE A 43 -10.69 1.43 3.47
N HIS A 44 -9.63 2.23 3.41
CA HIS A 44 -9.30 3.12 2.27
C HIS A 44 -8.03 2.72 1.54
N GLY A 45 -7.32 1.71 2.03
CA GLY A 45 -6.14 1.16 1.40
C GLY A 45 -5.46 0.12 2.28
N ILE A 46 -4.64 -0.69 1.63
CA ILE A 46 -3.84 -1.73 2.28
C ILE A 46 -2.47 -1.79 1.64
N GLY A 47 -1.48 -2.30 2.37
CA GLY A 47 -0.17 -2.57 1.82
C GLY A 47 0.78 -3.15 2.84
N TYR A 48 1.93 -3.61 2.39
CA TYR A 48 2.97 -4.18 3.23
C TYR A 48 4.08 -3.15 3.43
N LEU A 49 4.43 -2.86 4.68
CA LEU A 49 5.31 -1.76 5.04
C LEU A 49 6.27 -2.16 6.17
N GLY A 50 7.40 -1.45 6.26
CA GLY A 50 8.44 -1.68 7.26
C GLY A 50 9.40 -2.80 6.89
N ASP A 51 10.40 -3.03 7.76
CA ASP A 51 11.47 -4.02 7.53
C ASP A 51 10.91 -5.45 7.50
N GLU A 52 9.93 -5.75 8.36
CA GLU A 52 9.28 -7.05 8.47
C GLU A 52 8.14 -7.25 7.46
N LYS A 53 7.84 -6.20 6.65
CA LYS A 53 6.71 -6.20 5.71
C LYS A 53 5.38 -6.57 6.38
N ASP A 54 5.09 -5.91 7.51
CA ASP A 54 3.80 -6.02 8.18
C ASP A 54 2.66 -5.53 7.28
N LEU A 55 1.50 -6.16 7.38
CA LEU A 55 0.30 -5.69 6.69
C LEU A 55 -0.24 -4.45 7.42
N ILE A 56 -0.39 -3.36 6.68
CA ILE A 56 -0.97 -2.10 7.15
C ILE A 56 -2.28 -1.84 6.43
N LEU A 57 -3.29 -1.43 7.19
CA LEU A 57 -4.59 -0.98 6.70
C LEU A 57 -4.79 0.48 7.06
N ALA A 58 -5.21 1.27 6.10
CA ALA A 58 -5.65 2.64 6.30
C ALA A 58 -7.16 2.67 6.53
N THR A 59 -7.59 3.33 7.61
CA THR A 59 -8.99 3.39 8.02
C THR A 59 -9.43 4.83 8.32
N HIS A 60 -10.72 5.04 8.60
CA HIS A 60 -11.24 6.34 9.12
C HIS A 60 -10.62 6.79 10.45
N HIS A 61 -9.99 5.88 11.20
CA HIS A 61 -9.52 6.14 12.55
C HIS A 61 -8.06 5.71 12.75
N GLY A 62 -7.19 6.08 11.80
CA GLY A 62 -5.78 5.76 11.85
C GLY A 62 -5.41 4.51 11.07
N LEU A 63 -4.27 3.93 11.43
CA LEU A 63 -3.75 2.73 10.79
C LEU A 63 -3.92 1.52 11.71
N LEU A 64 -4.24 0.37 11.10
CA LEU A 64 -4.14 -0.94 11.74
C LEU A 64 -2.95 -1.69 11.17
N ARG A 65 -2.25 -2.41 12.01
CA ARG A 65 -1.11 -3.26 11.64
C ARG A 65 -1.36 -4.69 12.07
N PHE A 66 -1.21 -5.62 11.15
CA PHE A 66 -1.17 -7.04 11.44
C PHE A 66 0.28 -7.52 11.38
N SER A 67 0.78 -8.02 12.50
CA SER A 67 2.15 -8.47 12.69
C SER A 67 2.20 -9.66 13.64
N GLU A 68 2.95 -10.70 13.29
CA GLU A 68 3.10 -11.92 14.12
C GLU A 68 1.76 -12.53 14.58
N GLY A 69 0.73 -12.47 13.73
CA GLY A 69 -0.60 -13.02 14.05
C GLY A 69 -1.45 -12.15 14.97
N LYS A 70 -1.05 -10.92 15.24
CA LYS A 70 -1.77 -9.97 16.10
C LYS A 70 -2.06 -8.65 15.41
N TRP A 71 -3.16 -8.03 15.83
CA TRP A 71 -3.56 -6.72 15.39
C TRP A 71 -3.12 -5.64 16.37
N TYR A 72 -2.64 -4.54 15.81
CA TYR A 72 -2.25 -3.32 16.52
C TYR A 72 -2.93 -2.13 15.86
N LYS A 73 -3.18 -1.08 16.65
CA LYS A 73 -3.71 0.20 16.15
C LYS A 73 -2.80 1.36 16.53
N THR A 74 -2.87 2.43 15.77
CA THR A 74 -2.17 3.69 16.09
C THR A 74 -2.73 4.32 17.37
N SER A 75 -1.83 4.88 18.20
CA SER A 75 -2.18 5.58 19.44
C SER A 75 -2.31 7.10 19.27
N LYS A 76 -1.87 7.61 18.11
CA LYS A 76 -1.93 9.03 17.70
C LYS A 76 -1.93 9.12 16.18
N ASN A 77 -2.13 10.32 15.62
CA ASN A 77 -2.28 10.54 14.17
C ASN A 77 -3.39 9.64 13.61
N ASN A 78 -4.52 9.56 14.32
CA ASN A 78 -5.67 8.74 13.94
C ASN A 78 -6.51 9.47 12.88
N HIS A 79 -5.82 9.93 11.84
CA HIS A 79 -6.43 10.60 10.70
C HIS A 79 -7.28 9.63 9.89
N ASP A 80 -8.21 10.14 9.13
CA ASP A 80 -8.92 9.42 8.08
C ASP A 80 -8.00 9.37 6.85
N TYR A 81 -7.26 8.28 6.71
CA TYR A 81 -6.28 8.11 5.65
C TYR A 81 -6.95 7.61 4.36
N MET A 82 -7.06 8.48 3.37
CA MET A 82 -7.56 8.19 2.03
C MET A 82 -6.40 7.91 1.07
N GLY A 83 -6.66 7.16 0.02
CA GLY A 83 -5.68 6.92 -1.03
C GLY A 83 -4.34 6.36 -0.53
N PHE A 84 -4.35 5.47 0.45
CA PHE A 84 -3.13 4.93 1.07
C PHE A 84 -2.39 3.97 0.14
N GLN A 85 -1.06 4.17 0.02
CA GLN A 85 -0.17 3.33 -0.77
C GLN A 85 1.16 3.10 -0.05
N ALA A 86 1.46 1.83 0.28
CA ALA A 86 2.74 1.42 0.82
C ALA A 86 3.80 1.30 -0.29
N THR A 87 5.02 1.73 -0.01
CA THR A 87 6.20 1.54 -0.84
C THR A 87 7.32 0.90 -0.04
N ASP A 88 8.48 0.67 -0.65
CA ASP A 88 9.60 -0.01 0.00
C ASP A 88 10.09 0.69 1.28
N GLU A 89 10.11 2.02 1.28
CA GLU A 89 10.68 2.82 2.37
C GLU A 89 9.64 3.61 3.17
N GLN A 90 8.44 3.83 2.62
CA GLN A 90 7.45 4.75 3.17
C GLN A 90 6.05 4.43 2.68
N PHE A 91 5.05 5.12 3.20
CA PHE A 91 3.76 5.17 2.56
C PHE A 91 3.42 6.59 2.10
N PHE A 92 2.58 6.69 1.08
CA PHE A 92 1.90 7.91 0.67
C PHE A 92 0.41 7.80 0.97
N SER A 93 -0.20 8.91 1.33
CA SER A 93 -1.64 8.98 1.59
C SER A 93 -2.17 10.40 1.41
N SER A 94 -3.47 10.53 1.50
CA SER A 94 -4.22 11.77 1.60
C SER A 94 -5.24 11.66 2.72
N GLY A 95 -6.28 12.52 2.71
CA GLY A 95 -7.43 12.36 3.59
C GLY A 95 -7.68 13.52 4.52
N HIS A 96 -8.29 13.22 5.65
CA HIS A 96 -8.79 14.21 6.58
C HIS A 96 -8.10 14.10 7.95
N PRO A 97 -7.77 15.23 8.61
CA PRO A 97 -7.22 15.20 9.96
C PRO A 97 -8.23 14.65 10.96
N GLU A 98 -7.74 13.97 12.00
CA GLU A 98 -8.57 13.57 13.13
C GLU A 98 -9.28 14.77 13.77
N LEU A 99 -10.40 14.51 14.41
CA LEU A 99 -11.13 15.54 15.17
C LEU A 99 -10.21 16.14 16.23
N ASP A 100 -10.37 17.43 16.49
CA ASP A 100 -9.57 18.21 17.45
C ASP A 100 -8.09 18.43 17.05
N SER A 101 -7.74 18.16 15.79
CA SER A 101 -6.43 18.49 15.23
C SER A 101 -6.37 19.94 14.74
N ASP A 102 -5.23 20.60 14.94
CA ASP A 102 -4.95 21.94 14.38
C ASP A 102 -4.57 21.92 12.88
N LEU A 103 -4.61 20.75 12.24
CA LEU A 103 -4.27 20.58 10.83
C LEU A 103 -5.40 21.08 9.92
N LYS A 104 -5.02 21.60 8.74
CA LYS A 104 -6.01 21.96 7.72
C LYS A 104 -6.64 20.70 7.12
N ASN A 105 -7.91 20.80 6.79
CA ASN A 105 -8.68 19.80 6.08
C ASN A 105 -8.90 20.24 4.61
N PRO A 106 -8.55 19.41 3.60
CA PRO A 106 -7.91 18.08 3.70
C PRO A 106 -6.40 18.13 3.99
N LEU A 107 -5.81 16.95 4.26
CA LEU A 107 -4.37 16.82 4.52
C LEU A 107 -3.49 17.07 3.29
N GLY A 108 -4.07 17.03 2.08
CA GLY A 108 -3.31 17.03 0.84
C GLY A 108 -2.57 15.70 0.65
N LEU A 109 -1.47 15.73 -0.08
CA LEU A 109 -0.57 14.59 -0.19
C LEU A 109 0.40 14.60 0.98
N ILE A 110 0.43 13.49 1.71
CA ILE A 110 1.32 13.24 2.84
C ILE A 110 2.12 11.96 2.63
N LYS A 111 3.26 11.83 3.32
CA LYS A 111 4.03 10.60 3.41
C LYS A 111 4.55 10.35 4.83
N SER A 112 4.93 9.11 5.10
CA SER A 112 5.60 8.71 6.34
C SER A 112 6.58 7.58 6.09
N SER A 113 7.79 7.70 6.63
CA SER A 113 8.84 6.67 6.61
C SER A 113 8.94 5.90 7.94
N ASP A 114 8.09 6.22 8.92
CA ASP A 114 8.05 5.58 10.24
C ASP A 114 6.67 5.02 10.59
N GLN A 115 5.99 4.49 9.57
CA GLN A 115 4.68 3.82 9.67
C GLN A 115 3.58 4.74 10.24
N GLY A 116 3.67 6.07 10.02
CA GLY A 116 2.66 7.05 10.44
C GLY A 116 2.96 7.76 11.75
N ALA A 117 4.04 7.43 12.46
CA ALA A 117 4.39 8.10 13.71
C ALA A 117 4.73 9.57 13.49
N THR A 118 5.32 9.91 12.34
CA THR A 118 5.48 11.27 11.83
C THR A 118 4.96 11.38 10.39
N LEU A 119 4.35 12.52 10.08
CA LEU A 119 3.77 12.79 8.76
C LEU A 119 4.47 14.01 8.14
N GLU A 120 4.96 13.81 6.91
CA GLU A 120 5.48 14.89 6.07
C GLU A 120 4.41 15.33 5.08
N ARG A 121 4.13 16.63 5.01
CA ARG A 121 3.23 17.24 4.04
C ARG A 121 4.01 17.56 2.77
N ILE A 122 3.57 17.03 1.63
CA ILE A 122 4.27 17.18 0.36
C ILE A 122 3.60 18.28 -0.47
N ALA A 123 2.31 18.10 -0.80
CA ALA A 123 1.62 18.98 -1.72
C ALA A 123 0.12 19.13 -1.37
N PHE A 124 -0.54 20.16 -1.88
CA PHE A 124 -1.98 20.40 -1.87
C PHE A 124 -2.62 20.44 -0.46
N TYR A 125 -1.85 20.81 0.56
CA TYR A 125 -2.31 20.87 1.94
C TYR A 125 -3.43 21.88 2.15
N GLY A 126 -4.58 21.38 2.63
CA GLY A 126 -5.80 22.15 2.80
C GLY A 126 -6.56 22.42 1.50
N GLU A 127 -6.24 21.68 0.42
CA GLU A 127 -6.80 21.93 -0.90
C GLU A 127 -7.37 20.68 -1.58
N ILE A 128 -6.61 19.55 -1.60
CA ILE A 128 -7.02 18.34 -2.32
C ILE A 128 -7.04 17.13 -1.39
N ASP A 129 -8.09 16.34 -1.52
CA ASP A 129 -8.21 14.99 -0.97
C ASP A 129 -8.17 13.99 -2.12
N PHE A 130 -7.13 13.13 -2.15
CA PHE A 130 -6.97 12.12 -3.17
C PHE A 130 -7.55 10.77 -2.72
N HIS A 131 -8.75 10.43 -3.19
CA HIS A 131 -9.32 9.10 -3.00
C HIS A 131 -8.63 8.04 -3.86
N TYR A 132 -8.18 8.43 -5.06
CA TYR A 132 -7.49 7.57 -6.00
C TYR A 132 -6.02 7.96 -6.07
N LEU A 133 -5.19 7.20 -5.36
CA LEU A 133 -3.75 7.36 -5.32
C LEU A 133 -3.11 5.99 -5.52
N ALA A 134 -2.06 5.92 -6.34
CA ALA A 134 -1.20 4.76 -6.48
C ALA A 134 0.26 5.17 -6.41
N ALA A 135 1.10 4.29 -5.88
CA ALA A 135 2.55 4.47 -5.84
C ALA A 135 3.25 3.19 -6.28
N GLY A 136 4.22 3.31 -7.15
CA GLY A 136 5.08 2.18 -7.50
C GLY A 136 5.96 1.79 -6.31
N TYR A 137 5.94 0.50 -5.93
CA TYR A 137 6.57 0.03 -4.69
C TYR A 137 8.05 0.43 -4.58
N LYS A 138 8.85 0.28 -5.65
CA LYS A 138 10.27 0.68 -5.70
C LYS A 138 10.50 1.95 -6.51
N SER A 139 9.74 2.17 -7.59
CA SER A 139 9.88 3.37 -8.41
C SER A 139 9.47 4.63 -7.67
N GLN A 140 8.57 4.50 -6.69
CA GLN A 140 7.93 5.60 -5.95
C GLN A 140 7.28 6.67 -6.84
N THR A 141 7.00 6.28 -8.09
CA THR A 141 6.20 7.09 -9.00
C THR A 141 4.77 7.11 -8.51
N LEU A 142 4.22 8.32 -8.36
CA LEU A 142 2.85 8.51 -7.90
C LEU A 142 1.91 8.72 -9.08
N TYR A 143 0.71 8.18 -8.95
CA TYR A 143 -0.43 8.48 -9.81
C TYR A 143 -1.61 8.88 -8.94
N VAL A 144 -2.26 10.00 -9.29
CA VAL A 144 -3.48 10.46 -8.62
C VAL A 144 -4.54 10.77 -9.66
N PHE A 145 -5.80 10.45 -9.35
CA PHE A 145 -6.91 10.96 -10.14
C PHE A 145 -7.57 12.10 -9.36
N ASN A 146 -7.45 13.32 -9.90
CA ASN A 146 -8.10 14.49 -9.35
C ASN A 146 -9.55 14.56 -9.83
N GLU A 147 -10.50 14.43 -8.92
CA GLU A 147 -11.93 14.36 -9.24
C GLU A 147 -12.52 15.73 -9.57
N HIS A 148 -11.94 16.79 -9.05
CA HIS A 148 -12.44 18.17 -9.21
C HIS A 148 -11.33 19.12 -9.62
N GLU A 149 -11.63 20.07 -10.51
CA GLU A 149 -10.66 21.09 -10.92
C GLU A 149 -10.37 22.05 -9.74
N ASN A 150 -9.08 22.19 -9.44
CA ASN A 150 -8.52 23.06 -8.41
C ASN A 150 -7.12 23.52 -8.89
N SER A 151 -6.06 23.48 -8.06
CA SER A 151 -4.68 23.71 -8.53
C SER A 151 -4.18 22.63 -9.50
N LEU A 152 -4.76 21.41 -9.46
CA LEU A 152 -4.65 20.42 -10.53
C LEU A 152 -5.93 20.41 -11.38
N LYS A 153 -5.77 20.17 -12.69
CA LYS A 153 -6.93 19.88 -13.55
C LYS A 153 -7.59 18.57 -13.16
N GLN A 154 -8.87 18.44 -13.50
CA GLN A 154 -9.55 17.15 -13.37
C GLN A 154 -8.88 16.11 -14.28
N GLY A 155 -8.67 14.89 -13.77
CA GLY A 155 -8.09 13.76 -14.49
C GLY A 155 -6.89 13.13 -13.81
N LEU A 156 -6.23 12.22 -14.53
CA LEU A 156 -5.05 11.50 -14.04
C LEU A 156 -3.82 12.39 -14.13
N HIS A 157 -3.04 12.40 -13.06
CA HIS A 157 -1.73 13.05 -12.99
C HIS A 157 -0.71 12.07 -12.44
N TYR A 158 0.55 12.27 -12.80
CA TYR A 158 1.66 11.50 -12.25
C TYR A 158 2.81 12.39 -11.78
N SER A 159 3.61 11.87 -10.89
CA SER A 159 4.83 12.47 -10.35
C SER A 159 5.92 11.41 -10.28
N VAL A 160 7.11 11.73 -10.77
CA VAL A 160 8.30 10.87 -10.71
C VAL A 160 9.30 11.29 -9.62
N ASP A 161 8.95 12.34 -8.87
CA ASP A 161 9.75 12.95 -7.82
C ASP A 161 9.01 12.98 -6.47
N GLN A 162 8.23 11.93 -6.19
CA GLN A 162 7.49 11.72 -4.93
C GLN A 162 6.48 12.83 -4.59
N GLY A 163 5.91 13.48 -5.60
CA GLY A 163 4.86 14.48 -5.43
C GLY A 163 5.34 15.93 -5.41
N GLU A 164 6.61 16.20 -5.67
CA GLU A 164 7.12 17.57 -5.78
C GLU A 164 6.60 18.27 -7.06
N THR A 165 6.61 17.58 -8.19
CA THR A 165 6.05 18.08 -9.44
C THR A 165 5.06 17.10 -10.08
N TRP A 166 4.11 17.64 -10.85
CA TRP A 166 3.00 16.88 -11.42
C TRP A 166 2.82 17.15 -12.89
N GLU A 167 2.61 16.08 -13.66
CA GLU A 167 2.27 16.13 -15.07
C GLU A 167 0.89 15.49 -15.31
N ALA A 168 0.10 16.08 -16.21
CA ALA A 168 -1.21 15.57 -16.56
C ALA A 168 -1.11 14.47 -17.63
N SER A 169 -1.80 13.35 -17.42
CA SER A 169 -1.96 12.26 -18.39
C SER A 169 -3.13 12.54 -19.33
N SER A 170 -3.01 12.19 -20.60
CA SER A 170 -4.07 12.44 -21.58
C SER A 170 -5.23 11.45 -21.50
N MET A 171 -5.05 10.29 -20.86
CA MET A 171 -6.05 9.24 -20.67
C MET A 171 -6.76 8.77 -21.95
N LYS A 172 -6.10 8.85 -23.11
CA LYS A 172 -6.68 8.39 -24.37
C LYS A 172 -6.97 6.90 -24.30
N GLY A 173 -8.12 6.49 -24.82
CA GLY A 173 -8.53 5.09 -24.88
C GLY A 173 -9.38 4.62 -23.71
N ILE A 174 -9.46 5.35 -22.58
CA ILE A 174 -10.42 5.07 -21.52
C ILE A 174 -11.82 5.56 -21.94
N SER A 175 -12.78 4.64 -21.87
CA SER A 175 -14.19 4.92 -22.17
C SER A 175 -15.11 4.64 -20.98
N ALA A 176 -14.56 4.60 -19.78
CA ALA A 176 -15.28 4.38 -18.52
C ALA A 176 -15.73 5.70 -17.88
N ASN A 177 -16.72 5.61 -16.99
CA ASN A 177 -17.24 6.74 -16.21
C ASN A 177 -17.17 6.51 -14.69
N ALA A 178 -16.57 5.41 -14.25
CA ALA A 178 -16.28 5.13 -12.85
C ALA A 178 -14.97 4.33 -12.75
N ILE A 179 -14.13 4.74 -11.83
CA ILE A 179 -12.85 4.10 -11.49
C ILE A 179 -13.07 3.23 -10.25
N GLY A 180 -12.53 2.01 -10.23
CA GLY A 180 -12.42 1.17 -9.04
C GLY A 180 -11.19 1.57 -8.22
N ASN A 181 -10.00 1.34 -8.79
CA ASN A 181 -8.74 1.83 -8.24
C ASN A 181 -7.70 2.04 -9.35
N ILE A 182 -6.56 2.61 -8.96
CA ILE A 182 -5.35 2.75 -9.77
C ILE A 182 -4.27 1.86 -9.15
N ALA A 183 -3.48 1.19 -9.99
CA ALA A 183 -2.31 0.44 -9.56
C ALA A 183 -1.09 0.84 -10.40
N ALA A 184 -0.02 1.28 -9.74
CA ALA A 184 1.26 1.59 -10.35
C ALA A 184 2.16 0.35 -10.37
N HIS A 185 2.92 0.20 -11.45
CA HIS A 185 3.89 -0.90 -11.53
C HIS A 185 4.99 -0.74 -10.47
N PRO A 186 5.42 -1.82 -9.79
CA PRO A 186 6.37 -1.71 -8.68
C PRO A 186 7.70 -1.05 -9.03
N THR A 187 8.22 -1.29 -10.22
CA THR A 187 9.57 -0.86 -10.65
C THR A 187 9.59 0.04 -11.89
N SER A 188 8.58 -0.02 -12.75
CA SER A 188 8.45 0.83 -13.93
C SER A 188 7.65 2.09 -13.60
N SER A 189 8.22 3.26 -13.86
CA SER A 189 7.53 4.52 -13.64
C SER A 189 6.40 4.79 -14.64
N GLU A 190 6.48 4.19 -15.84
CA GLU A 190 5.58 4.49 -16.96
C GLU A 190 4.32 3.64 -16.99
N ASP A 191 4.35 2.49 -16.25
CA ASP A 191 3.30 1.49 -16.31
C ASP A 191 2.26 1.71 -15.20
N VAL A 192 1.00 1.81 -15.60
CA VAL A 192 -0.14 2.02 -14.71
C VAL A 192 -1.35 1.24 -15.20
N ALA A 193 -2.12 0.69 -14.28
CA ALA A 193 -3.38 0.04 -14.55
C ALA A 193 -4.54 0.78 -13.84
N ILE A 194 -5.70 0.84 -14.48
CA ILE A 194 -6.91 1.42 -13.90
C ILE A 194 -8.06 0.41 -14.02
N SER A 195 -8.60 -0.01 -12.88
CA SER A 195 -9.82 -0.79 -12.83
C SER A 195 -11.04 0.13 -12.97
N THR A 196 -12.02 -0.30 -13.74
CA THR A 196 -13.18 0.52 -14.06
C THR A 196 -14.48 -0.30 -14.17
N ASN A 197 -15.61 0.39 -14.23
CA ASN A 197 -16.90 -0.24 -14.52
C ASN A 197 -17.04 -0.72 -15.99
N LYS A 198 -16.02 -0.56 -16.83
CA LYS A 198 -15.99 -0.97 -18.26
C LYS A 198 -14.80 -1.88 -18.60
N GLY A 199 -14.08 -2.37 -17.59
CA GLY A 199 -12.95 -3.24 -17.75
C GLY A 199 -11.69 -2.75 -17.05
N LEU A 200 -10.62 -3.48 -17.27
CA LEU A 200 -9.28 -3.15 -16.82
C LEU A 200 -8.50 -2.52 -17.97
N PHE A 201 -8.01 -1.32 -17.74
CA PHE A 201 -7.20 -0.57 -18.69
C PHE A 201 -5.75 -0.51 -18.23
N ILE A 202 -4.82 -0.70 -19.15
CA ILE A 202 -3.36 -0.64 -18.89
C ILE A 202 -2.70 0.39 -19.79
N SER A 203 -1.70 1.06 -19.28
CA SER A 203 -0.86 2.03 -19.99
C SER A 203 0.61 1.77 -19.69
N SER A 204 1.48 2.00 -20.67
CA SER A 204 2.95 1.96 -20.55
C SER A 204 3.59 3.28 -20.98
N ASN A 205 2.91 4.39 -20.80
CA ASN A 205 3.37 5.73 -21.11
C ASN A 205 2.76 6.80 -20.18
N PHE A 206 2.83 6.56 -18.87
CA PHE A 206 2.34 7.45 -17.82
C PHE A 206 0.84 7.77 -17.93
N GLY A 207 0.03 6.84 -18.41
CA GLY A 207 -1.42 7.04 -18.55
C GLY A 207 -1.82 7.93 -19.72
N ASN A 208 -0.92 8.22 -20.67
CA ASN A 208 -1.27 9.01 -21.85
C ASN A 208 -2.13 8.24 -22.85
N GLU A 209 -1.86 6.93 -23.02
CA GLU A 209 -2.69 6.04 -23.83
C GLU A 209 -2.97 4.75 -23.06
N PHE A 210 -4.23 4.37 -23.02
CA PHE A 210 -4.68 3.14 -22.37
C PHE A 210 -5.22 2.14 -23.39
N LYS A 211 -4.95 0.87 -23.11
CA LYS A 211 -5.53 -0.27 -23.84
C LYS A 211 -6.42 -1.06 -22.88
N LEU A 212 -7.58 -1.47 -23.39
CA LEU A 212 -8.46 -2.37 -22.65
C LEU A 212 -7.82 -3.78 -22.63
N LEU A 213 -7.55 -4.30 -21.44
CA LEU A 213 -6.98 -5.62 -21.22
C LEU A 213 -8.08 -6.69 -21.15
N THR A 214 -9.19 -6.40 -20.46
CA THR A 214 -10.30 -7.33 -20.29
C THR A 214 -11.49 -6.89 -21.13
N SER A 215 -12.41 -7.84 -21.45
CA SER A 215 -13.69 -7.48 -22.00
C SER A 215 -14.49 -6.57 -21.06
N SER A 216 -15.44 -5.83 -21.57
CA SER A 216 -16.16 -4.70 -20.97
C SER A 216 -16.98 -5.00 -19.70
N ASN A 217 -16.45 -5.77 -18.78
CA ASN A 217 -17.04 -6.12 -17.48
C ASN A 217 -16.48 -5.25 -16.36
N SER A 218 -17.22 -5.06 -15.29
CA SER A 218 -16.76 -4.26 -14.16
C SER A 218 -15.59 -4.94 -13.43
N VAL A 219 -14.50 -4.22 -13.26
CA VAL A 219 -13.34 -4.62 -12.45
C VAL A 219 -13.31 -3.71 -11.22
N THR A 220 -13.44 -4.27 -10.02
CA THR A 220 -13.52 -3.47 -8.79
C THR A 220 -12.15 -3.06 -8.28
N THR A 221 -11.16 -3.92 -8.44
CA THR A 221 -9.79 -3.66 -7.98
C THR A 221 -8.76 -4.35 -8.84
N VAL A 222 -7.57 -3.78 -8.88
CA VAL A 222 -6.37 -4.34 -9.52
C VAL A 222 -5.15 -4.08 -8.66
N GLU A 223 -4.26 -5.07 -8.59
CA GLU A 223 -2.93 -4.99 -7.98
C GLU A 223 -1.88 -5.27 -9.04
N TYR A 224 -0.87 -4.43 -9.12
CA TYR A 224 0.23 -4.58 -10.07
C TYR A 224 1.40 -5.31 -9.41
N GLN A 225 1.78 -6.46 -9.94
CA GLN A 225 3.02 -7.16 -9.62
C GLN A 225 4.05 -6.87 -10.72
N GLU A 226 5.32 -7.27 -10.54
CA GLU A 226 6.39 -6.97 -11.50
C GLU A 226 6.16 -7.54 -12.91
N ASP A 227 5.55 -8.71 -13.02
CA ASP A 227 5.32 -9.42 -14.27
C ASP A 227 3.86 -9.83 -14.50
N SER A 228 2.96 -9.38 -13.63
CA SER A 228 1.56 -9.79 -13.64
C SER A 228 0.64 -8.75 -13.01
N LEU A 229 -0.67 -8.92 -13.24
CA LEU A 229 -1.74 -8.23 -12.55
C LEU A 229 -2.60 -9.24 -11.81
N ILE A 230 -3.08 -8.88 -10.62
CA ILE A 230 -4.17 -9.58 -9.95
C ILE A 230 -5.36 -8.61 -9.92
N TYR A 231 -6.52 -9.05 -10.38
CA TYR A 231 -7.70 -8.20 -10.42
C TYR A 231 -8.99 -8.99 -10.15
N PHE A 232 -9.99 -8.29 -9.65
CA PHE A 232 -11.30 -8.87 -9.37
C PHE A 232 -12.33 -8.33 -10.35
N ILE A 233 -12.97 -9.26 -11.08
CA ILE A 233 -13.94 -8.96 -12.13
C ILE A 233 -15.35 -9.44 -11.78
N LEU A 234 -16.35 -8.61 -12.10
CA LEU A 234 -17.76 -8.94 -12.03
C LEU A 234 -18.29 -9.17 -13.45
N GLU A 235 -18.66 -10.39 -13.77
CA GLU A 235 -19.10 -10.81 -15.09
C GLU A 235 -20.44 -11.56 -15.00
N ASN A 236 -21.52 -11.00 -15.54
CA ASN A 236 -22.83 -11.68 -15.63
C ASN A 236 -23.34 -12.28 -14.30
N ASN A 237 -23.16 -11.59 -13.18
CA ASN A 237 -23.40 -12.02 -11.80
C ASN A 237 -22.42 -13.09 -11.26
N GLU A 238 -21.44 -13.50 -12.03
CA GLU A 238 -20.31 -14.30 -11.57
C GLU A 238 -19.17 -13.37 -11.12
N THR A 239 -18.34 -13.86 -10.25
CA THR A 239 -17.18 -13.15 -9.72
C THR A 239 -15.94 -13.99 -9.91
N LYS A 240 -14.85 -13.37 -10.35
CA LYS A 240 -13.58 -14.05 -10.54
C LYS A 240 -12.44 -13.21 -9.99
N LEU A 241 -11.52 -13.87 -9.31
CA LEU A 241 -10.20 -13.34 -8.99
C LEU A 241 -9.23 -13.90 -10.01
N VAL A 242 -8.53 -13.02 -10.71
CA VAL A 242 -7.78 -13.39 -11.91
C VAL A 242 -6.36 -12.88 -11.79
N LYS A 243 -5.40 -13.73 -12.16
CA LYS A 243 -4.01 -13.36 -12.38
C LYS A 243 -3.68 -13.38 -13.88
N TYR A 244 -3.25 -12.25 -14.41
CA TYR A 244 -2.78 -12.11 -15.79
C TYR A 244 -1.27 -11.95 -15.80
N ASN A 245 -0.56 -12.76 -16.56
CA ASN A 245 0.89 -12.72 -16.71
C ASN A 245 1.28 -12.09 -18.06
N PHE A 246 2.07 -11.01 -18.01
CA PHE A 246 2.47 -10.25 -19.20
C PHE A 246 3.44 -11.01 -20.12
N LYS A 247 4.24 -11.92 -19.58
CA LYS A 247 5.28 -12.60 -20.34
C LYS A 247 4.73 -13.62 -21.35
N ASN A 248 3.68 -14.33 -20.95
CA ASN A 248 3.08 -15.40 -21.75
C ASN A 248 1.62 -15.10 -22.14
N GLU A 249 1.06 -13.98 -21.69
CA GLU A 249 -0.33 -13.54 -21.89
C GLU A 249 -1.37 -14.57 -21.39
N ILE A 250 -0.99 -15.36 -20.39
CA ILE A 250 -1.88 -16.35 -19.76
C ILE A 250 -2.66 -15.69 -18.63
N THR A 251 -3.92 -16.08 -18.56
CA THR A 251 -4.86 -15.70 -17.51
C THR A 251 -5.20 -16.94 -16.69
N ASP A 252 -4.88 -16.89 -15.38
CA ASP A 252 -5.20 -17.93 -14.42
C ASP A 252 -6.31 -17.44 -13.48
N GLU A 253 -7.33 -18.26 -13.24
CA GLU A 253 -8.36 -17.98 -12.25
C GLU A 253 -7.88 -18.50 -10.89
N LEU A 254 -7.85 -17.61 -9.89
CA LEU A 254 -7.49 -17.93 -8.52
C LEU A 254 -8.76 -18.34 -7.73
N SER A 255 -8.57 -19.11 -6.67
CA SER A 255 -9.68 -19.44 -5.77
C SER A 255 -10.24 -18.18 -5.11
N LEU A 256 -11.53 -18.16 -4.86
CA LEU A 256 -12.17 -17.09 -4.12
C LEU A 256 -12.23 -17.43 -2.63
N PRO A 257 -12.01 -16.44 -1.74
CA PRO A 257 -12.35 -16.58 -0.33
C PRO A 257 -13.83 -16.89 -0.13
N GLU A 258 -14.17 -17.58 0.95
CA GLU A 258 -15.55 -17.86 1.32
C GLU A 258 -16.32 -16.53 1.58
N GLY A 259 -17.55 -16.44 1.11
CA GLY A 259 -18.42 -15.25 1.28
C GLY A 259 -18.23 -14.16 0.22
N ILE A 260 -17.25 -14.27 -0.68
CA ILE A 260 -17.09 -13.37 -1.81
C ILE A 260 -18.18 -13.62 -2.86
N SER A 261 -18.80 -12.56 -3.33
CA SER A 261 -19.87 -12.59 -4.33
C SER A 261 -20.03 -11.23 -5.01
N SER A 262 -20.92 -11.13 -5.97
CA SER A 262 -21.28 -9.83 -6.59
C SER A 262 -21.89 -8.81 -5.62
N LYS A 263 -22.40 -9.25 -4.46
CA LYS A 263 -22.90 -8.38 -3.38
C LYS A 263 -21.85 -8.08 -2.31
N ASN A 264 -20.79 -8.85 -2.28
CA ASN A 264 -19.64 -8.67 -1.39
C ASN A 264 -18.35 -8.88 -2.19
N PRO A 265 -18.06 -7.98 -3.18
CA PRO A 265 -16.88 -8.08 -4.02
C PRO A 265 -15.59 -7.78 -3.24
N ILE A 266 -14.46 -8.21 -3.79
CA ILE A 266 -13.13 -7.77 -3.34
C ILE A 266 -12.94 -6.32 -3.79
N MET A 267 -12.57 -5.46 -2.84
CA MET A 267 -12.34 -4.03 -3.05
C MET A 267 -10.87 -3.64 -3.01
N PHE A 268 -10.04 -4.39 -2.28
CA PHE A 268 -8.61 -4.16 -2.20
C PHE A 268 -7.85 -5.48 -2.27
N ILE A 269 -6.69 -5.43 -2.91
CA ILE A 269 -5.73 -6.55 -2.99
C ILE A 269 -4.35 -5.96 -2.70
N ALA A 270 -3.55 -6.65 -1.91
CA ALA A 270 -2.14 -6.37 -1.75
C ALA A 270 -1.33 -7.66 -1.74
N THR A 271 -0.16 -7.63 -2.36
CA THR A 271 0.79 -8.74 -2.37
C THR A 271 2.00 -8.38 -1.55
N ASN A 272 2.45 -9.29 -0.68
CA ASN A 272 3.69 -9.09 0.06
C ASN A 272 4.88 -9.03 -0.92
N PRO A 273 5.64 -7.93 -0.98
CA PRO A 273 6.71 -7.75 -1.95
C PRO A 273 7.90 -8.69 -1.75
N GLU A 274 8.13 -9.17 -0.53
CA GLU A 274 9.18 -10.14 -0.19
C GLU A 274 8.71 -11.60 -0.35
N ASN A 275 7.39 -11.84 -0.26
CA ASN A 275 6.80 -13.16 -0.40
C ASN A 275 5.56 -13.10 -1.29
N ARG A 276 5.74 -13.14 -2.61
CA ARG A 276 4.65 -13.02 -3.60
C ARG A 276 3.58 -14.11 -3.53
N SER A 277 3.78 -15.18 -2.75
CA SER A 277 2.73 -16.16 -2.46
C SER A 277 1.74 -15.68 -1.40
N GLU A 278 2.10 -14.65 -0.64
CA GLU A 278 1.25 -14.02 0.35
C GLU A 278 0.45 -12.87 -0.29
N ILE A 279 -0.86 -13.06 -0.33
CA ILE A 279 -1.80 -12.11 -0.91
C ILE A 279 -2.86 -11.81 0.14
N THR A 280 -3.15 -10.55 0.38
CA THR A 280 -4.27 -10.10 1.19
C THR A 280 -5.36 -9.53 0.30
N ALA A 281 -6.61 -9.93 0.55
CA ALA A 281 -7.79 -9.43 -0.14
C ALA A 281 -8.81 -8.92 0.89
N ILE A 282 -9.46 -7.80 0.59
CA ILE A 282 -10.48 -7.19 1.45
C ILE A 282 -11.78 -7.06 0.68
N SER A 283 -12.87 -7.51 1.31
CA SER A 283 -14.22 -7.42 0.73
C SER A 283 -14.91 -6.09 1.06
N LEU A 284 -16.01 -5.83 0.34
CA LEU A 284 -16.89 -4.67 0.60
C LEU A 284 -17.44 -4.65 2.04
N ASN A 285 -17.63 -5.83 2.66
CA ASN A 285 -18.12 -5.94 4.03
C ASN A 285 -16.98 -5.87 5.07
N ASN A 286 -15.76 -5.46 4.68
CA ASN A 286 -14.56 -5.42 5.52
C ASN A 286 -14.13 -6.81 6.06
N ASP A 287 -14.43 -7.89 5.32
CA ASP A 287 -13.78 -9.17 5.58
C ASP A 287 -12.34 -9.11 5.06
N ILE A 288 -11.39 -9.59 5.83
CA ILE A 288 -9.97 -9.61 5.47
C ILE A 288 -9.53 -11.06 5.33
N TYR A 289 -9.03 -11.39 4.17
CA TYR A 289 -8.55 -12.73 3.83
C TYR A 289 -7.08 -12.70 3.47
N GLN A 290 -6.34 -13.72 3.87
CA GLN A 290 -4.93 -13.88 3.50
C GLN A 290 -4.71 -15.27 2.90
N SER A 291 -4.04 -15.30 1.76
CA SER A 291 -3.49 -16.50 1.13
C SER A 291 -1.98 -16.53 1.30
N ASN A 292 -1.41 -17.69 1.59
CA ASN A 292 0.05 -17.91 1.63
C ASN A 292 0.52 -18.83 0.48
N ASN A 293 -0.35 -19.11 -0.49
CA ASN A 293 -0.09 -20.00 -1.62
C ASN A 293 -0.62 -19.45 -2.95
N THR A 294 -0.39 -18.16 -3.16
CA THR A 294 -0.72 -17.46 -4.43
C THR A 294 -2.22 -17.52 -4.79
N GLY A 295 -3.12 -17.52 -3.79
CA GLY A 295 -4.57 -17.52 -4.00
C GLY A 295 -5.18 -18.91 -4.22
N GLU A 296 -4.45 -20.00 -3.97
CA GLU A 296 -5.02 -21.36 -4.04
C GLU A 296 -5.99 -21.63 -2.89
N SER A 297 -5.69 -21.08 -1.71
CA SER A 297 -6.57 -21.14 -0.52
C SER A 297 -6.43 -19.87 0.32
N TRP A 298 -7.45 -19.62 1.15
CA TRP A 298 -7.57 -18.39 1.93
C TRP A 298 -7.89 -18.68 3.39
N ASN A 299 -7.27 -17.91 4.29
CA ASN A 299 -7.62 -17.84 5.71
C ASN A 299 -8.33 -16.52 5.97
N THR A 300 -9.38 -16.54 6.78
CA THR A 300 -10.04 -15.32 7.24
C THR A 300 -9.27 -14.75 8.42
N LEU A 301 -8.78 -13.51 8.30
CA LEU A 301 -8.13 -12.78 9.39
C LEU A 301 -9.14 -11.93 10.17
N VAL A 302 -10.15 -11.39 9.48
CA VAL A 302 -11.19 -10.53 10.06
C VAL A 302 -12.51 -10.83 9.39
N GLU A 303 -13.58 -10.97 10.16
CA GLU A 303 -14.95 -11.13 9.67
C GLU A 303 -15.77 -9.88 9.97
N LYS A 304 -16.38 -9.30 8.90
CA LYS A 304 -17.25 -8.10 8.97
C LYS A 304 -16.64 -6.94 9.76
N GLY A 305 -15.34 -6.74 9.58
CA GLY A 305 -14.59 -5.68 10.23
C GLY A 305 -14.33 -5.88 11.74
N ASN A 306 -14.69 -7.01 12.32
CA ASN A 306 -14.43 -7.27 13.75
C ASN A 306 -13.03 -7.83 13.95
N VAL A 307 -12.15 -7.00 14.46
CA VAL A 307 -10.75 -7.34 14.80
C VAL A 307 -10.71 -7.86 16.24
N SER A 308 -10.11 -9.02 16.44
CA SER A 308 -9.81 -9.56 17.75
C SER A 308 -8.42 -10.20 17.77
N ASN A 309 -7.74 -10.09 18.90
CA ASN A 309 -6.55 -10.88 19.21
C ASN A 309 -6.99 -11.97 20.19
N GLU A 310 -7.14 -13.21 19.71
CA GLU A 310 -7.38 -14.37 20.55
C GLU A 310 -6.08 -14.89 21.19
#